data_2e33d0f1fef1bdc11e5376ec09eb1421
#
_entry.id   2e33d0f1fef1bdc11e5376ec09eb1421
#
_cell.length_a   1.000
_cell.length_b   1.000
_cell.length_c   1.000
_cell.angle_alpha   90.00
_cell.angle_beta   90.00
_cell.angle_gamma   90.00
#
_symmetry.space_group_name_H-M   'P 1'
#
loop_
_entity.id
_entity.type
_entity.pdbx_description
1 polymer ?
#
loop_
_entity_poly.entity_id
_entity_poly.type
_entity_poly.pdbx_seq_one_letter_code
_entity_poly.pdbx_strand_id
1 'polypeptide(L)'
;RAIERQLEILKEMGCNGIRCSHNPPAPELLDLCDRMGFIVMDETFDMWRKKKTRHDYSRYFNEWHERDLTDLIVRDRNHPSIFMWSIGNEVLEQWTDAKADTLSLEEANLVLNFGHSADMLAKDGEMSVNSLLTKKLADMVRKLDATRPVTAGCNEPNPNNHLFRSGALDIIGFNYHDDWFAGVPENFPGKPFIVTESVSGLMTRGYYRMPSDSMFIWPERWDKPFYEASFSCSSYDNCHVPWGNRHEGTMRHVKNNDFISGQYVWTGFDYIGEPTPYGWPARSSYFGIIDLAGFPKDVYYMYQSEWRPDKTVLHLFPHWNWAPGQDIDLWAYYNNADEVELFVNGKSQGVRSKGKDDFHVMWRVKYEPGTVKAVARKEGKIVAGQEIRTAGEPAQIRLTPDRSTIQADGKDLSFITVEILDKDGNLCPNAENDVTFAVEGAGFIAGVDNGSPISMEKFKDNHRKAFYGKCLVVVQNSGKTGGIKVAATADGLEKATTAIKAK
;
A
#
# COMPACT_ATOMS: atom_id res chain seq x y z
N ARG A 1 8.84 -17.42 -2.43
CA ARG A 1 7.37 -17.49 -2.18
C ARG A 1 6.80 -16.24 -1.54
N ALA A 2 7.51 -15.59 -0.59
CA ALA A 2 6.96 -14.39 0.07
C ALA A 2 6.66 -13.26 -0.92
N ILE A 3 7.60 -12.90 -1.79
CA ILE A 3 7.41 -11.90 -2.85
C ILE A 3 6.26 -12.32 -3.80
N GLU A 4 6.21 -13.60 -4.18
CA GLU A 4 5.14 -14.12 -5.02
C GLU A 4 3.74 -13.92 -4.40
N ARG A 5 3.57 -14.21 -3.10
CA ARG A 5 2.31 -13.95 -2.39
C ARG A 5 1.92 -12.47 -2.41
N GLN A 6 2.89 -11.57 -2.22
CA GLN A 6 2.61 -10.13 -2.31
C GLN A 6 2.10 -9.76 -3.70
N LEU A 7 2.75 -10.24 -4.75
CA LEU A 7 2.31 -9.99 -6.13
C LEU A 7 0.95 -10.64 -6.44
N GLU A 8 0.66 -11.85 -5.91
CA GLU A 8 -0.64 -12.50 -6.03
C GLU A 8 -1.76 -11.63 -5.44
N ILE A 9 -1.55 -11.08 -4.23
CA ILE A 9 -2.53 -10.20 -3.56
C ILE A 9 -2.75 -8.91 -4.37
N LEU A 10 -1.68 -8.29 -4.86
CA LEU A 10 -1.78 -7.09 -5.70
C LEU A 10 -2.49 -7.38 -7.02
N LYS A 11 -2.19 -8.52 -7.66
CA LYS A 11 -2.84 -8.92 -8.91
C LYS A 11 -4.34 -9.21 -8.72
N GLU A 12 -4.70 -9.84 -7.62
CA GLU A 12 -6.10 -10.07 -7.26
C GLU A 12 -6.86 -8.75 -7.05
N MET A 13 -6.21 -7.73 -6.52
CA MET A 13 -6.75 -6.38 -6.42
C MET A 13 -6.95 -5.72 -7.80
N GLY A 14 -6.20 -6.16 -8.82
CA GLY A 14 -6.24 -5.58 -10.17
C GLY A 14 -5.01 -4.71 -10.49
N CYS A 15 -4.03 -4.65 -9.60
CA CYS A 15 -2.76 -3.96 -9.85
C CYS A 15 -2.02 -4.63 -11.01
N ASN A 16 -1.48 -3.82 -11.93
CA ASN A 16 -0.71 -4.27 -13.08
C ASN A 16 0.70 -3.66 -13.17
N GLY A 17 1.05 -2.74 -12.26
CA GLY A 17 2.33 -2.05 -12.26
C GLY A 17 3.00 -2.02 -10.90
N ILE A 18 4.33 -2.14 -10.87
CA ILE A 18 5.17 -2.08 -9.68
C ILE A 18 6.23 -0.99 -9.86
N ARG A 19 6.37 -0.12 -8.89
CA ARG A 19 7.52 0.76 -8.75
C ARG A 19 8.46 0.23 -7.68
N CYS A 20 9.74 0.06 -8.05
CA CYS A 20 10.78 -0.43 -7.13
C CYS A 20 11.33 0.72 -6.29
N SER A 21 10.58 1.18 -5.34
CA SER A 21 10.92 2.33 -4.49
C SER A 21 11.86 1.92 -3.35
N HIS A 22 12.97 2.58 -3.15
CA HIS A 22 13.64 3.57 -4.01
C HIS A 22 15.08 3.10 -4.23
N ASN A 23 15.22 1.86 -4.66
CA ASN A 23 16.51 1.17 -4.84
C ASN A 23 16.34 -0.08 -5.70
N PRO A 24 17.45 -0.66 -6.20
CA PRO A 24 17.42 -1.87 -7.01
C PRO A 24 16.62 -3.01 -6.38
N PRO A 25 15.65 -3.61 -7.10
CA PRO A 25 14.84 -4.71 -6.57
C PRO A 25 15.63 -6.02 -6.45
N ALA A 26 15.07 -6.95 -5.68
CA ALA A 26 15.51 -8.34 -5.71
C ALA A 26 15.29 -8.93 -7.12
N PRO A 27 16.25 -9.65 -7.70
CA PRO A 27 16.07 -10.25 -9.03
C PRO A 27 14.83 -11.15 -9.15
N GLU A 28 14.49 -11.85 -8.07
CA GLU A 28 13.30 -12.70 -7.99
C GLU A 28 11.99 -11.92 -8.14
N LEU A 29 11.97 -10.62 -7.81
CA LEU A 29 10.81 -9.78 -8.06
C LEU A 29 10.58 -9.61 -9.56
N LEU A 30 11.63 -9.34 -10.31
CA LEU A 30 11.56 -9.15 -11.76
C LEU A 30 11.19 -10.45 -12.48
N ASP A 31 11.79 -11.59 -12.10
CA ASP A 31 11.41 -12.92 -12.61
C ASP A 31 9.92 -13.20 -12.41
N LEU A 32 9.39 -12.83 -11.24
CA LEU A 32 7.98 -12.99 -10.93
C LEU A 32 7.11 -12.00 -11.73
N CYS A 33 7.53 -10.76 -11.87
CA CYS A 33 6.82 -9.76 -12.67
C CYS A 33 6.74 -10.20 -14.16
N ASP A 34 7.82 -10.71 -14.73
CA ASP A 34 7.84 -11.28 -16.08
C ASP A 34 6.81 -12.40 -16.22
N ARG A 35 6.79 -13.35 -15.28
CA ARG A 35 5.88 -14.50 -15.30
C ARG A 35 4.43 -14.13 -15.07
N MET A 36 4.18 -13.16 -14.16
CA MET A 36 2.84 -12.79 -13.74
C MET A 36 2.21 -11.66 -14.56
N GLY A 37 3.00 -11.04 -15.47
CA GLY A 37 2.53 -9.98 -16.36
C GLY A 37 2.32 -8.63 -15.62
N PHE A 38 3.24 -8.27 -14.75
CA PHE A 38 3.36 -6.90 -14.23
C PHE A 38 4.29 -6.08 -15.12
N ILE A 39 4.02 -4.78 -15.21
CA ILE A 39 4.97 -3.80 -15.75
C ILE A 39 5.71 -3.13 -14.58
N VAL A 40 7.01 -2.90 -14.76
CA VAL A 40 7.88 -2.43 -13.68
C VAL A 40 8.53 -1.10 -14.06
N MET A 41 8.41 -0.13 -13.13
CA MET A 41 9.29 1.03 -13.08
C MET A 41 10.46 0.69 -12.16
N ASP A 42 11.61 0.43 -12.75
CA ASP A 42 12.83 0.08 -12.03
C ASP A 42 13.59 1.34 -11.63
N GLU A 43 13.80 1.51 -10.33
CA GLU A 43 14.34 2.75 -9.77
C GLU A 43 15.67 2.51 -9.05
N THR A 44 16.64 3.39 -9.33
CA THR A 44 18.02 3.21 -8.87
C THR A 44 18.30 3.90 -7.54
N PHE A 45 17.87 5.16 -7.39
CA PHE A 45 18.32 6.03 -6.29
C PHE A 45 17.16 6.73 -5.60
N ASP A 46 17.16 6.72 -4.27
CA ASP A 46 16.30 7.58 -3.46
C ASP A 46 16.83 9.01 -3.35
N MET A 47 18.16 9.21 -3.37
CA MET A 47 18.82 10.51 -3.35
C MET A 47 20.06 10.49 -4.23
N TRP A 48 20.51 11.69 -4.64
CA TRP A 48 21.78 11.86 -5.34
C TRP A 48 22.87 12.41 -4.40
N ARG A 49 23.50 13.53 -4.76
CA ARG A 49 24.57 14.16 -3.98
C ARG A 49 24.08 14.76 -2.67
N LYS A 50 22.84 15.27 -2.67
CA LYS A 50 22.24 15.97 -1.54
C LYS A 50 21.54 14.96 -0.62
N LYS A 51 21.89 14.99 0.67
CA LYS A 51 21.32 14.06 1.65
C LYS A 51 19.87 14.40 2.01
N LYS A 52 19.05 13.39 2.20
CA LYS A 52 17.71 13.46 2.77
C LYS A 52 17.69 12.98 4.23
N THR A 53 18.61 12.07 4.58
CA THR A 53 18.73 11.54 5.94
C THR A 53 20.18 11.51 6.39
N ARG A 54 20.39 11.26 7.69
CA ARG A 54 21.74 11.35 8.30
C ARG A 54 22.77 10.38 7.70
N HIS A 55 22.33 9.19 7.28
CA HIS A 55 23.19 8.07 6.87
C HIS A 55 22.81 7.48 5.52
N ASP A 56 22.26 8.28 4.63
CA ASP A 56 21.80 7.85 3.32
C ASP A 56 22.92 7.65 2.29
N TYR A 57 22.54 7.29 1.07
CA TYR A 57 23.43 6.97 -0.04
C TYR A 57 24.19 8.20 -0.57
N SER A 58 23.78 9.43 -0.29
CA SER A 58 24.42 10.64 -0.81
C SER A 58 25.92 10.69 -0.53
N ARG A 59 26.36 10.13 0.61
CA ARG A 59 27.78 10.03 0.99
C ARG A 59 28.63 9.14 0.06
N TYR A 60 27.99 8.26 -0.69
CA TYR A 60 28.65 7.36 -1.64
C TYR A 60 28.37 7.75 -3.09
N PHE A 61 27.38 8.60 -3.35
CA PHE A 61 26.89 8.92 -4.68
C PHE A 61 28.02 9.36 -5.63
N ASN A 62 28.88 10.28 -5.22
CA ASN A 62 29.95 10.80 -6.09
C ASN A 62 30.91 9.70 -6.58
N GLU A 63 31.18 8.69 -5.76
CA GLU A 63 32.10 7.59 -6.05
C GLU A 63 31.40 6.42 -6.79
N TRP A 64 30.15 6.11 -6.42
CA TRP A 64 29.52 4.84 -6.79
C TRP A 64 28.39 4.95 -7.81
N HIS A 65 27.79 6.13 -8.03
CA HIS A 65 26.60 6.26 -8.88
C HIS A 65 26.73 5.70 -10.29
N GLU A 66 27.92 5.86 -10.91
CA GLU A 66 28.13 5.38 -12.27
C GLU A 66 28.13 3.84 -12.33
N ARG A 67 28.78 3.21 -11.35
CA ARG A 67 28.84 1.77 -11.23
C ARG A 67 27.46 1.20 -10.88
N ASP A 68 26.84 1.72 -9.85
CA ASP A 68 25.56 1.19 -9.35
C ASP A 68 24.45 1.32 -10.38
N LEU A 69 24.38 2.46 -11.09
CA LEU A 69 23.43 2.64 -12.20
C LEU A 69 23.74 1.68 -13.36
N THR A 70 25.02 1.52 -13.70
CA THR A 70 25.43 0.59 -14.76
C THR A 70 25.09 -0.86 -14.39
N ASP A 71 25.42 -1.28 -13.18
CA ASP A 71 25.18 -2.65 -12.70
C ASP A 71 23.68 -2.98 -12.68
N LEU A 72 22.82 -2.02 -12.23
CA LEU A 72 21.37 -2.19 -12.30
C LEU A 72 20.89 -2.41 -13.75
N ILE A 73 21.20 -1.47 -14.65
CA ILE A 73 20.71 -1.55 -16.04
C ILE A 73 21.21 -2.81 -16.73
N VAL A 74 22.48 -3.18 -16.56
CA VAL A 74 23.05 -4.38 -17.18
C VAL A 74 22.44 -5.65 -16.61
N ARG A 75 22.17 -5.69 -15.30
CA ARG A 75 21.51 -6.82 -14.65
C ARG A 75 20.08 -7.01 -15.17
N ASP A 76 19.31 -5.93 -15.29
CA ASP A 76 17.85 -6.01 -15.35
C ASP A 76 17.27 -5.76 -16.76
N ARG A 77 18.02 -5.14 -17.70
CA ARG A 77 17.51 -4.75 -19.04
C ARG A 77 16.93 -5.89 -19.89
N ASN A 78 17.18 -7.14 -19.54
CA ASN A 78 16.64 -8.29 -20.26
C ASN A 78 15.28 -8.75 -19.71
N HIS A 79 14.76 -8.15 -18.63
CA HIS A 79 13.43 -8.45 -18.14
C HIS A 79 12.36 -7.74 -18.97
N PRO A 80 11.45 -8.49 -19.64
CA PRO A 80 10.38 -7.88 -20.44
C PRO A 80 9.36 -7.10 -19.59
N SER A 81 9.28 -7.35 -18.29
CA SER A 81 8.42 -6.60 -17.37
C SER A 81 8.88 -5.16 -17.18
N ILE A 82 10.16 -4.84 -17.31
CA ILE A 82 10.64 -3.47 -17.15
C ILE A 82 10.08 -2.59 -18.27
N PHE A 83 9.33 -1.58 -17.87
CA PHE A 83 8.64 -0.66 -18.75
C PHE A 83 9.41 0.66 -18.89
N MET A 84 10.02 1.15 -17.80
CA MET A 84 10.79 2.38 -17.75
C MET A 84 11.86 2.32 -16.66
N TRP A 85 12.87 3.18 -16.79
CA TRP A 85 13.92 3.40 -15.81
C TRP A 85 13.66 4.69 -15.03
N SER A 86 13.72 4.63 -13.70
CA SER A 86 13.69 5.82 -12.85
C SER A 86 15.07 6.07 -12.27
N ILE A 87 15.59 7.28 -12.48
CA ILE A 87 16.95 7.67 -12.07
C ILE A 87 17.00 8.38 -10.72
N GLY A 88 15.87 8.61 -10.06
CA GLY A 88 15.84 9.23 -8.74
C GLY A 88 14.44 9.42 -8.18
N ASN A 89 14.35 9.48 -6.86
CA ASN A 89 13.15 9.76 -6.09
C ASN A 89 13.32 11.04 -5.30
N GLU A 90 12.47 12.04 -5.52
CA GLU A 90 12.40 13.27 -4.71
C GLU A 90 13.77 13.86 -4.36
N VAL A 91 14.70 13.78 -5.32
CA VAL A 91 16.06 14.25 -5.11
C VAL A 91 16.09 15.76 -4.87
N LEU A 92 16.88 16.23 -3.90
CA LEU A 92 16.95 17.66 -3.57
C LEU A 92 17.59 18.52 -4.69
N GLU A 93 18.11 17.87 -5.72
CA GLU A 93 18.60 18.50 -6.94
C GLU A 93 17.49 19.11 -7.82
N GLN A 94 16.21 18.88 -7.48
CA GLN A 94 15.08 19.59 -8.08
C GLN A 94 15.17 21.10 -7.88
N TRP A 95 15.84 21.54 -6.82
CA TRP A 95 16.00 22.93 -6.40
C TRP A 95 17.45 23.38 -6.37
N THR A 96 17.64 24.70 -6.54
CA THR A 96 18.94 25.35 -6.34
C THR A 96 19.15 25.59 -4.85
N ASP A 97 19.78 24.67 -4.16
CA ASP A 97 20.17 24.89 -2.78
C ASP A 97 21.68 24.63 -2.61
N ALA A 98 22.41 25.68 -2.26
CA ALA A 98 23.84 25.59 -2.02
C ALA A 98 24.19 24.95 -0.67
N LYS A 99 23.22 24.83 0.26
CA LYS A 99 23.43 24.31 1.62
C LYS A 99 23.02 22.87 1.81
N ALA A 100 22.54 22.19 0.78
CA ALA A 100 21.95 20.87 0.89
C ALA A 100 22.85 19.81 1.55
N ASP A 101 24.16 19.91 1.38
CA ASP A 101 25.12 18.99 2.02
C ASP A 101 25.22 19.17 3.55
N THR A 102 24.67 20.26 4.08
CA THR A 102 24.72 20.61 5.51
C THR A 102 23.35 20.63 6.19
N LEU A 103 22.26 20.35 5.47
CA LEU A 103 20.92 20.35 6.03
C LEU A 103 20.77 19.30 7.15
N SER A 104 20.08 19.70 8.24
CA SER A 104 19.54 18.76 9.20
C SER A 104 18.40 17.94 8.57
N LEU A 105 17.98 16.86 9.23
CA LEU A 105 16.84 16.07 8.78
C LEU A 105 15.56 16.92 8.72
N GLU A 106 15.36 17.79 9.69
CA GLU A 106 14.20 18.71 9.76
C GLU A 106 14.23 19.71 8.61
N GLU A 107 15.40 20.29 8.31
CA GLU A 107 15.55 21.23 7.18
C GLU A 107 15.35 20.52 5.83
N ALA A 108 15.87 19.30 5.67
CA ALA A 108 15.65 18.50 4.47
C ALA A 108 14.15 18.17 4.27
N ASN A 109 13.45 17.80 5.34
CA ASN A 109 12.01 17.56 5.29
C ASN A 109 11.20 18.83 5.01
N LEU A 110 11.64 19.99 5.52
CA LEU A 110 11.02 21.26 5.18
C LEU A 110 11.21 21.61 3.69
N VAL A 111 12.40 21.38 3.14
CA VAL A 111 12.64 21.55 1.70
C VAL A 111 11.78 20.60 0.88
N LEU A 112 11.65 19.32 1.26
CA LEU A 112 10.84 18.36 0.55
C LEU A 112 9.33 18.69 0.53
N ASN A 113 8.81 19.22 1.63
CA ASN A 113 7.38 19.36 1.83
C ASN A 113 6.86 20.79 1.86
N PHE A 114 7.72 21.79 2.12
CA PHE A 114 7.32 23.19 2.30
C PHE A 114 8.45 24.15 1.90
N GLY A 115 8.11 25.37 1.57
CA GLY A 115 9.07 26.48 1.53
C GLY A 115 9.87 26.60 0.24
N HIS A 116 9.35 26.12 -0.88
CA HIS A 116 9.96 26.37 -2.19
C HIS A 116 9.63 27.79 -2.65
N SER A 117 10.66 28.58 -2.87
CA SER A 117 10.54 29.89 -3.47
C SER A 117 10.93 29.82 -4.97
N ALA A 118 10.35 30.69 -5.79
CA ALA A 118 10.61 30.69 -7.23
C ALA A 118 12.08 30.89 -7.60
N ASP A 119 12.88 31.51 -6.72
CA ASP A 119 14.30 31.72 -6.90
C ASP A 119 15.15 30.44 -6.68
N MET A 120 14.56 29.37 -6.11
CA MET A 120 15.18 28.05 -6.01
C MET A 120 15.00 27.21 -7.29
N LEU A 121 14.19 27.67 -8.22
CA LEU A 121 13.95 27.00 -9.50
C LEU A 121 14.93 27.47 -10.58
N ALA A 122 15.07 26.68 -11.66
CA ALA A 122 15.94 27.02 -12.78
C ALA A 122 15.43 28.27 -13.50
N LYS A 123 16.36 29.15 -13.88
CA LYS A 123 16.06 30.31 -14.70
C LYS A 123 15.91 29.91 -16.17
N ASP A 124 15.15 30.70 -16.92
CA ASP A 124 14.96 30.48 -18.37
C ASP A 124 16.30 30.51 -19.11
N GLY A 125 16.54 29.47 -19.93
CA GLY A 125 17.75 29.33 -20.73
C GLY A 125 18.99 28.85 -19.96
N GLU A 126 18.88 28.60 -18.66
CA GLU A 126 19.99 28.11 -17.83
C GLU A 126 20.02 26.58 -17.77
N MET A 127 21.20 26.00 -18.05
CA MET A 127 21.49 24.60 -17.79
C MET A 127 22.33 24.52 -16.51
N SER A 128 21.68 24.31 -15.41
CA SER A 128 22.32 24.22 -14.09
C SER A 128 23.15 22.94 -13.94
N VAL A 129 24.00 22.91 -12.91
CA VAL A 129 24.75 21.70 -12.53
C VAL A 129 23.80 20.51 -12.24
N ASN A 130 22.64 20.78 -11.63
CA ASN A 130 21.63 19.75 -11.36
C ASN A 130 20.99 19.24 -12.65
N SER A 131 20.68 20.14 -13.60
CA SER A 131 20.18 19.75 -14.94
C SER A 131 21.23 18.94 -15.72
N LEU A 132 22.50 19.31 -15.65
CA LEU A 132 23.59 18.56 -16.27
C LEU A 132 23.77 17.17 -15.64
N LEU A 133 23.63 17.05 -14.32
CA LEU A 133 23.68 15.75 -13.65
C LEU A 133 22.51 14.86 -14.08
N THR A 134 21.30 15.40 -14.14
CA THR A 134 20.11 14.69 -14.64
C THR A 134 20.36 14.14 -16.04
N LYS A 135 20.89 15.01 -16.94
CA LYS A 135 21.23 14.61 -18.30
C LYS A 135 22.31 13.51 -18.32
N LYS A 136 23.35 13.64 -17.51
CA LYS A 136 24.40 12.60 -17.40
C LYS A 136 23.82 11.25 -17.03
N LEU A 137 22.97 11.17 -15.98
CA LEU A 137 22.37 9.92 -15.53
C LEU A 137 21.46 9.32 -16.60
N ALA A 138 20.60 10.12 -17.23
CA ALA A 138 19.73 9.67 -18.31
C ALA A 138 20.52 9.18 -19.52
N ASP A 139 21.59 9.86 -19.92
CA ASP A 139 22.46 9.47 -21.03
C ASP A 139 23.23 8.15 -20.72
N MET A 140 23.58 7.92 -19.46
CA MET A 140 24.17 6.63 -19.03
C MET A 140 23.17 5.49 -19.21
N VAL A 141 21.90 5.67 -18.80
CA VAL A 141 20.84 4.68 -19.02
C VAL A 141 20.70 4.39 -20.52
N ARG A 142 20.52 5.43 -21.36
CA ARG A 142 20.31 5.28 -22.81
C ARG A 142 21.47 4.62 -23.53
N LYS A 143 22.70 4.82 -23.04
CA LYS A 143 23.89 4.13 -23.58
C LYS A 143 23.84 2.62 -23.37
N LEU A 144 23.19 2.15 -22.31
CA LEU A 144 23.10 0.74 -21.92
C LEU A 144 21.77 0.10 -22.37
N ASP A 145 20.71 0.89 -22.41
CA ASP A 145 19.38 0.50 -22.91
C ASP A 145 18.69 1.72 -23.56
N ALA A 146 18.69 1.74 -24.89
CA ALA A 146 18.03 2.78 -25.68
C ALA A 146 16.55 2.46 -25.99
N THR A 147 16.03 1.35 -25.47
CA THR A 147 14.69 0.85 -25.84
C THR A 147 13.59 1.29 -24.88
N ARG A 148 13.95 1.70 -23.68
CA ARG A 148 13.02 2.09 -22.62
C ARG A 148 13.19 3.56 -22.23
N PRO A 149 12.08 4.25 -21.89
CA PRO A 149 12.12 5.64 -21.49
C PRO A 149 12.71 5.81 -20.08
N VAL A 150 13.23 7.01 -19.84
CA VAL A 150 13.79 7.43 -18.56
C VAL A 150 12.86 8.45 -17.89
N THR A 151 12.63 8.26 -16.59
CA THR A 151 11.87 9.17 -15.72
C THR A 151 12.59 9.40 -14.39
N ALA A 152 11.99 10.19 -13.52
CA ALA A 152 12.32 10.36 -12.10
C ALA A 152 11.03 10.69 -11.35
N GLY A 153 10.92 10.26 -10.10
CA GLY A 153 9.84 10.66 -9.19
C GLY A 153 10.11 12.06 -8.64
N CYS A 154 9.35 13.04 -9.10
CA CYS A 154 9.54 14.45 -8.74
C CYS A 154 8.40 14.98 -7.90
N ASN A 155 8.70 15.50 -6.70
CA ASN A 155 7.74 16.19 -5.85
C ASN A 155 7.76 17.73 -6.01
N GLU A 156 8.51 18.27 -6.97
CA GLU A 156 8.38 19.64 -7.44
C GLU A 156 7.72 19.63 -8.83
N PRO A 157 6.42 19.96 -8.93
CA PRO A 157 5.66 19.85 -10.20
C PRO A 157 5.94 20.99 -11.18
N ASN A 158 6.61 22.06 -10.74
CA ASN A 158 6.85 23.23 -11.57
C ASN A 158 7.75 22.89 -12.78
N PRO A 159 7.42 23.33 -14.01
CA PRO A 159 8.26 23.12 -15.21
C PRO A 159 9.71 23.62 -15.08
N ASN A 160 9.96 24.56 -14.17
CA ASN A 160 11.29 25.09 -13.88
C ASN A 160 12.06 24.25 -12.85
N ASN A 161 11.55 23.11 -12.38
CA ASN A 161 12.30 22.10 -11.68
C ASN A 161 13.55 21.75 -12.50
N HIS A 162 14.74 21.74 -11.86
CA HIS A 162 16.01 21.51 -12.54
C HIS A 162 16.09 20.18 -13.29
N LEU A 163 15.39 19.13 -12.80
CA LEU A 163 15.33 17.86 -13.49
C LEU A 163 14.53 17.98 -14.79
N PHE A 164 13.39 18.63 -14.79
CA PHE A 164 12.57 18.86 -16.00
C PHE A 164 13.30 19.78 -16.99
N ARG A 165 13.94 20.84 -16.51
CA ARG A 165 14.74 21.77 -17.33
C ARG A 165 15.92 21.11 -18.01
N SER A 166 16.39 19.97 -17.54
CA SER A 166 17.44 19.17 -18.22
C SER A 166 17.01 18.73 -19.63
N GLY A 167 15.71 18.62 -19.90
CA GLY A 167 15.17 18.04 -21.11
C GLY A 167 15.42 16.55 -21.28
N ALA A 168 16.05 15.90 -20.29
CA ALA A 168 16.55 14.53 -20.39
C ALA A 168 15.50 13.47 -19.97
N LEU A 169 14.42 13.84 -19.30
CA LEU A 169 13.36 12.91 -18.94
C LEU A 169 12.40 12.71 -20.11
N ASP A 170 12.14 11.47 -20.46
CA ASP A 170 11.24 11.08 -21.56
C ASP A 170 9.78 11.13 -21.08
N ILE A 171 9.54 10.75 -19.84
CA ILE A 171 8.25 10.76 -19.18
C ILE A 171 8.33 11.71 -17.99
N ILE A 172 7.32 12.57 -17.84
CA ILE A 172 7.16 13.42 -16.66
C ILE A 172 6.57 12.58 -15.54
N GLY A 173 7.24 12.52 -14.40
CA GLY A 173 6.81 11.78 -13.21
C GLY A 173 6.56 12.73 -12.06
N PHE A 174 5.33 12.74 -11.52
CA PHE A 174 5.02 13.47 -10.29
C PHE A 174 4.82 12.51 -9.13
N ASN A 175 5.45 12.84 -8.01
CA ASN A 175 5.07 12.34 -6.71
C ASN A 175 4.05 13.33 -6.13
N TYR A 176 2.84 12.83 -5.81
CA TYR A 176 1.74 13.66 -5.26
C TYR A 176 1.33 14.83 -6.18
N HIS A 177 0.94 15.96 -5.61
CA HIS A 177 0.55 17.20 -6.34
C HIS A 177 -0.59 16.99 -7.35
N ASP A 178 -1.63 16.28 -6.94
CA ASP A 178 -2.79 15.99 -7.80
C ASP A 178 -3.55 17.24 -8.23
N ASP A 179 -3.40 18.35 -7.53
CA ASP A 179 -3.86 19.69 -7.93
C ASP A 179 -3.17 20.25 -9.19
N TRP A 180 -1.95 19.75 -9.53
CA TRP A 180 -1.21 20.11 -10.74
C TRP A 180 -1.52 19.22 -11.94
N PHE A 181 -2.18 18.08 -11.77
CA PHE A 181 -2.37 17.11 -12.86
C PHE A 181 -3.05 17.73 -14.08
N ALA A 182 -4.12 18.49 -13.90
CA ALA A 182 -4.87 19.09 -15.00
C ALA A 182 -4.02 20.05 -15.88
N GLY A 183 -3.00 20.67 -15.30
CA GLY A 183 -2.10 21.60 -16.01
C GLY A 183 -0.94 20.92 -16.76
N VAL A 184 -0.75 19.60 -16.63
CA VAL A 184 0.40 18.92 -17.23
C VAL A 184 0.49 19.04 -18.76
N PRO A 185 -0.59 18.90 -19.54
CA PRO A 185 -0.50 19.06 -21.00
C PRO A 185 -0.03 20.45 -21.45
N GLU A 186 -0.35 21.49 -20.69
CA GLU A 186 0.07 22.86 -20.95
C GLU A 186 1.51 23.10 -20.49
N ASN A 187 1.87 22.62 -19.32
CA ASN A 187 3.18 22.81 -18.71
C ASN A 187 4.29 21.96 -19.35
N PHE A 188 3.92 20.80 -19.91
CA PHE A 188 4.85 19.84 -20.51
C PHE A 188 4.34 19.36 -21.88
N PRO A 189 4.24 20.23 -22.87
CA PRO A 189 3.63 19.90 -24.15
C PRO A 189 4.35 18.74 -24.85
N GLY A 190 3.56 17.73 -25.26
CA GLY A 190 4.06 16.56 -25.98
C GLY A 190 4.80 15.52 -25.13
N LYS A 191 4.89 15.68 -23.81
CA LYS A 191 5.48 14.70 -22.92
C LYS A 191 4.40 13.75 -22.35
N PRO A 192 4.64 12.43 -22.35
CA PRO A 192 3.83 11.50 -21.55
C PRO A 192 3.95 11.83 -20.06
N PHE A 193 2.88 11.56 -19.32
CA PHE A 193 2.81 11.81 -17.87
C PHE A 193 2.37 10.58 -17.10
N ILE A 194 3.02 10.32 -15.97
CA ILE A 194 2.67 9.26 -15.03
C ILE A 194 2.77 9.79 -13.59
N VAL A 195 1.87 9.35 -12.72
CA VAL A 195 1.97 9.65 -11.30
C VAL A 195 2.89 8.60 -10.66
N THR A 196 4.12 9.00 -10.38
CA THR A 196 5.18 8.11 -9.89
C THR A 196 5.01 7.73 -8.43
N GLU A 197 4.32 8.58 -7.65
CA GLU A 197 3.92 8.29 -6.28
C GLU A 197 2.66 9.08 -5.94
N SER A 198 1.71 8.48 -5.27
CA SER A 198 0.42 9.10 -5.02
C SER A 198 -0.17 8.70 -3.67
N VAL A 199 -1.20 9.42 -3.24
CA VAL A 199 -2.03 9.11 -2.08
C VAL A 199 -1.34 9.40 -0.75
N SER A 200 -0.64 8.45 -0.12
CA SER A 200 -0.21 8.49 1.29
C SER A 200 -1.39 8.66 2.26
N GLY A 201 -2.47 7.92 2.01
CA GLY A 201 -3.58 7.74 2.94
C GLY A 201 -3.13 6.93 4.16
N LEU A 202 -3.70 7.25 5.32
CA LEU A 202 -3.33 6.62 6.59
C LEU A 202 -4.47 5.74 7.07
N MET A 203 -4.21 4.45 7.27
CA MET A 203 -5.23 3.48 7.68
C MET A 203 -4.69 2.39 8.59
N THR A 204 -5.51 1.98 9.55
CA THR A 204 -5.31 0.78 10.38
C THR A 204 -6.45 -0.19 10.13
N ARG A 205 -6.15 -1.42 9.69
CA ARG A 205 -7.15 -2.46 9.48
C ARG A 205 -8.02 -2.66 10.73
N GLY A 206 -9.33 -2.54 10.56
CA GLY A 206 -10.31 -2.81 11.61
C GLY A 206 -10.59 -1.67 12.58
N TYR A 207 -9.87 -0.55 12.50
CA TYR A 207 -10.13 0.63 13.32
C TYR A 207 -10.97 1.66 12.56
N TYR A 208 -12.05 2.12 13.15
CA TYR A 208 -12.98 3.05 12.50
C TYR A 208 -13.28 4.25 13.38
N ARG A 209 -13.14 5.43 12.81
CA ARG A 209 -13.45 6.70 13.48
C ARG A 209 -14.66 7.35 12.85
N MET A 210 -15.66 7.62 13.65
CA MET A 210 -16.92 8.20 13.21
C MET A 210 -17.10 9.62 13.75
N PRO A 211 -17.79 10.49 13.02
CA PRO A 211 -18.41 10.28 11.73
C PRO A 211 -17.37 10.16 10.59
N SER A 212 -17.66 9.31 9.59
CA SER A 212 -16.75 9.02 8.50
C SER A 212 -16.59 10.13 7.46
N ASP A 213 -17.48 11.11 7.48
CA ASP A 213 -17.45 12.33 6.67
C ASP A 213 -16.53 13.42 7.23
N SER A 214 -15.92 13.18 8.41
CA SER A 214 -14.85 14.02 8.93
C SER A 214 -13.52 13.68 8.27
N MET A 215 -12.79 14.70 7.79
CA MET A 215 -11.48 14.55 7.19
C MET A 215 -10.38 14.84 8.19
N PHE A 216 -9.34 13.99 8.19
CA PHE A 216 -8.19 14.11 9.07
C PHE A 216 -6.90 14.25 8.26
N ILE A 217 -6.11 15.29 8.53
CA ILE A 217 -4.76 15.48 8.02
C ILE A 217 -3.80 15.28 9.20
N TRP A 218 -3.04 14.18 9.20
CA TRP A 218 -2.19 13.76 10.30
C TRP A 218 -0.74 13.50 9.87
N PRO A 219 0.26 14.12 10.57
CA PRO A 219 0.10 15.27 11.45
C PRO A 219 -0.38 16.49 10.66
N GLU A 220 -1.07 17.43 11.29
CA GLU A 220 -1.46 18.68 10.59
C GLU A 220 -0.25 19.45 10.07
N ARG A 221 0.87 19.32 10.76
CA ARG A 221 2.16 19.93 10.41
C ARG A 221 3.32 19.04 10.88
N TRP A 222 4.33 18.88 10.01
CA TRP A 222 5.54 18.10 10.31
C TRP A 222 6.35 18.59 11.50
N ASP A 223 6.37 19.90 11.73
CA ASP A 223 7.14 20.57 12.75
C ASP A 223 6.46 20.55 14.13
N LYS A 224 5.33 19.88 14.26
CA LYS A 224 4.60 19.75 15.52
C LYS A 224 4.48 18.30 15.96
N PRO A 225 4.70 18.01 17.24
CA PRO A 225 4.41 16.69 17.78
C PRO A 225 2.95 16.31 17.53
N PHE A 226 2.75 15.07 17.06
CA PHE A 226 1.43 14.47 16.90
C PHE A 226 1.24 13.34 17.91
N TYR A 227 0.09 13.29 18.54
CA TYR A 227 -0.29 12.23 19.45
C TYR A 227 -1.79 11.96 19.38
N GLU A 228 -2.14 10.70 19.24
CA GLU A 228 -3.50 10.17 19.41
C GLU A 228 -3.39 8.81 20.11
N ALA A 229 -4.18 8.63 21.19
CA ALA A 229 -3.96 7.55 22.17
C ALA A 229 -4.16 6.13 21.58
N SER A 230 -4.95 5.99 20.53
CA SER A 230 -5.18 4.69 19.89
C SER A 230 -4.00 4.18 19.08
N PHE A 231 -3.05 5.04 18.71
CA PHE A 231 -2.00 4.75 17.73
C PHE A 231 -2.56 4.11 16.44
N SER A 232 -3.75 4.54 16.03
CA SER A 232 -4.47 4.00 14.88
C SER A 232 -5.03 5.11 14.00
N CYS A 233 -5.12 4.87 12.71
CA CYS A 233 -5.76 5.74 11.74
C CYS A 233 -7.04 5.08 11.24
N SER A 234 -8.09 5.87 10.98
CA SER A 234 -9.38 5.34 10.56
C SER A 234 -9.27 4.51 9.29
N SER A 235 -9.93 3.35 9.25
CA SER A 235 -9.98 2.47 8.06
C SER A 235 -10.93 2.99 6.98
N TYR A 236 -11.73 4.01 7.27
CA TYR A 236 -12.37 4.81 6.23
C TYR A 236 -11.31 5.59 5.45
N ASP A 237 -11.58 5.88 4.17
CA ASP A 237 -10.70 6.71 3.35
C ASP A 237 -10.86 8.20 3.69
N ASN A 238 -10.53 8.58 4.93
CA ASN A 238 -10.74 9.92 5.48
C ASN A 238 -9.56 10.46 6.30
N CYS A 239 -8.39 9.81 6.22
CA CYS A 239 -7.17 10.27 6.89
C CYS A 239 -5.99 10.19 5.94
N HIS A 240 -5.19 11.26 5.85
CA HIS A 240 -3.98 11.31 5.03
C HIS A 240 -2.95 12.28 5.62
N VAL A 241 -1.73 12.23 5.08
CA VAL A 241 -0.64 13.16 5.44
C VAL A 241 -0.76 14.51 4.72
N PRO A 242 -0.08 15.58 5.18
CA PRO A 242 -0.20 16.92 4.59
C PRO A 242 0.21 17.04 3.12
N TRP A 243 1.17 16.22 2.65
CA TRP A 243 1.63 16.21 1.25
C TRP A 243 0.86 15.24 0.36
N GLY A 244 0.00 14.42 0.95
CA GLY A 244 -0.78 13.39 0.27
C GLY A 244 -2.24 13.76 0.11
N ASN A 245 -3.00 12.78 -0.35
CA ASN A 245 -4.45 12.84 -0.45
C ASN A 245 -5.03 11.48 -0.03
N ARG A 246 -6.35 11.40 0.12
CA ARG A 246 -7.06 10.13 0.28
C ARG A 246 -7.08 9.36 -1.06
N HIS A 247 -7.29 8.07 -0.99
CA HIS A 247 -7.30 7.19 -2.16
C HIS A 247 -8.37 7.58 -3.19
N GLU A 248 -9.61 7.82 -2.76
CA GLU A 248 -10.68 8.28 -3.63
C GLU A 248 -10.40 9.66 -4.23
N GLY A 249 -9.74 10.55 -3.48
CA GLY A 249 -9.36 11.88 -3.94
C GLY A 249 -8.43 11.80 -5.15
N THR A 250 -7.29 11.16 -5.01
CA THR A 250 -6.32 10.98 -6.10
C THR A 250 -6.89 10.16 -7.26
N MET A 251 -7.63 9.06 -6.97
CA MET A 251 -8.26 8.25 -8.02
C MET A 251 -9.23 9.07 -8.88
N ARG A 252 -9.95 10.03 -8.30
CA ARG A 252 -10.84 10.95 -9.05
C ARG A 252 -10.04 11.81 -10.02
N HIS A 253 -8.91 12.37 -9.59
CA HIS A 253 -8.03 13.15 -10.46
C HIS A 253 -7.49 12.30 -11.62
N VAL A 254 -7.06 11.07 -11.33
CA VAL A 254 -6.55 10.14 -12.35
C VAL A 254 -7.64 9.78 -13.36
N LYS A 255 -8.85 9.44 -12.90
CA LYS A 255 -9.98 9.06 -13.78
C LYS A 255 -10.49 10.21 -14.66
N ASN A 256 -10.38 11.44 -14.21
CA ASN A 256 -10.90 12.60 -14.93
C ASN A 256 -9.88 13.23 -15.89
N ASN A 257 -8.68 12.67 -16.04
CA ASN A 257 -7.61 13.16 -16.89
C ASN A 257 -7.04 12.05 -17.78
N ASP A 258 -7.61 11.83 -18.94
CA ASP A 258 -7.31 10.72 -19.86
C ASP A 258 -5.84 10.65 -20.33
N PHE A 259 -5.09 11.75 -20.23
CA PHE A 259 -3.67 11.79 -20.57
C PHE A 259 -2.75 11.20 -19.49
N ILE A 260 -3.26 10.90 -18.30
CA ILE A 260 -2.48 10.26 -17.23
C ILE A 260 -2.32 8.78 -17.56
N SER A 261 -1.07 8.35 -17.81
CA SER A 261 -0.76 6.98 -18.20
C SER A 261 -0.98 5.95 -17.09
N GLY A 262 -1.07 6.39 -15.84
CA GLY A 262 -1.31 5.57 -14.66
C GLY A 262 -0.78 6.20 -13.38
N GLN A 263 -0.96 5.49 -12.26
CA GLN A 263 -0.44 5.92 -10.96
C GLN A 263 0.21 4.77 -10.20
N TYR A 264 1.24 5.08 -9.45
CA TYR A 264 1.81 4.21 -8.43
C TYR A 264 1.38 4.73 -7.05
N VAL A 265 0.71 3.87 -6.29
CA VAL A 265 0.16 4.24 -4.99
C VAL A 265 1.21 4.02 -3.90
N TRP A 266 1.43 5.01 -3.04
CA TRP A 266 2.17 4.87 -1.80
C TRP A 266 1.22 4.47 -0.67
N THR A 267 1.12 3.18 -0.30
CA THR A 267 1.90 2.06 -0.83
C THR A 267 1.05 0.79 -0.84
N GLY A 268 1.53 -0.26 -1.53
CA GLY A 268 0.79 -1.52 -1.61
C GLY A 268 0.66 -2.23 -0.25
N PHE A 269 1.75 -2.28 0.51
CA PHE A 269 1.82 -2.93 1.83
C PHE A 269 2.35 -1.97 2.89
N ASP A 270 1.90 -2.12 4.13
CA ASP A 270 2.61 -1.54 5.25
C ASP A 270 4.02 -2.14 5.34
N TYR A 271 4.97 -1.36 5.83
CA TYR A 271 6.38 -1.73 5.94
C TYR A 271 6.97 -1.27 7.28
N ILE A 272 8.04 -1.93 7.72
CA ILE A 272 8.76 -1.54 8.93
C ILE A 272 9.52 -0.25 8.65
N GLY A 273 9.37 0.70 9.55
CA GLY A 273 9.86 2.08 9.44
C GLY A 273 8.75 3.06 9.09
N GLU A 274 9.07 4.33 9.09
CA GLU A 274 8.18 5.45 8.75
C GLU A 274 6.77 5.36 9.36
N PRO A 275 6.66 5.32 10.69
CA PRO A 275 5.38 5.11 11.37
C PRO A 275 4.51 6.39 11.41
N THR A 276 4.70 7.31 10.48
CA THR A 276 3.89 8.53 10.36
C THR A 276 2.39 8.22 10.45
N PRO A 277 1.61 8.96 11.25
CA PRO A 277 1.95 10.22 11.94
C PRO A 277 2.55 10.03 13.34
N TYR A 278 2.73 8.80 13.78
CA TYR A 278 3.13 8.46 15.13
C TYR A 278 4.64 8.33 15.32
N GLY A 279 5.06 8.45 16.56
CA GLY A 279 6.36 8.00 17.03
C GLY A 279 6.26 6.65 17.74
N TRP A 280 7.35 6.25 18.40
CA TRP A 280 7.36 5.04 19.24
C TRP A 280 6.18 4.99 20.22
N PRO A 281 5.48 3.85 20.39
CA PRO A 281 5.84 2.48 19.97
C PRO A 281 5.45 2.08 18.54
N ALA A 282 4.84 2.96 17.75
CA ALA A 282 4.58 2.67 16.34
C ALA A 282 5.92 2.50 15.60
N ARG A 283 6.03 1.43 14.81
CA ARG A 283 7.24 1.05 14.08
C ARG A 283 6.99 0.58 12.65
N SER A 284 5.74 0.45 12.28
CA SER A 284 5.30 0.12 10.93
C SER A 284 4.54 1.30 10.34
N SER A 285 4.60 1.46 9.02
CA SER A 285 3.81 2.47 8.32
C SER A 285 2.31 2.19 8.43
N TYR A 286 1.50 3.21 8.08
CA TYR A 286 0.05 3.15 7.98
C TYR A 286 -0.44 3.32 6.54
N PHE A 287 0.48 3.50 5.59
CA PHE A 287 0.21 3.84 4.20
C PHE A 287 -0.29 2.67 3.34
N GLY A 288 -0.02 1.44 3.77
CA GLY A 288 -0.35 0.25 2.99
C GLY A 288 -1.85 0.10 2.71
N ILE A 289 -2.20 -0.25 1.48
CA ILE A 289 -3.53 -0.77 1.11
C ILE A 289 -3.77 -2.13 1.81
N ILE A 290 -2.70 -2.83 2.09
CA ILE A 290 -2.63 -4.13 2.74
C ILE A 290 -1.74 -3.97 3.98
N ASP A 291 -2.12 -4.57 5.11
CA ASP A 291 -1.32 -4.48 6.33
C ASP A 291 -0.02 -5.30 6.26
N LEU A 292 0.86 -5.15 7.26
CA LEU A 292 2.16 -5.81 7.31
C LEU A 292 2.06 -7.35 7.26
N ALA A 293 1.00 -7.93 7.82
CA ALA A 293 0.75 -9.37 7.78
C ALA A 293 0.18 -9.87 6.44
N GLY A 294 -0.16 -8.94 5.54
CA GLY A 294 -0.73 -9.22 4.23
C GLY A 294 -2.26 -9.36 4.25
N PHE A 295 -2.94 -8.76 5.21
CA PHE A 295 -4.40 -8.66 5.22
C PHE A 295 -4.86 -7.37 4.55
N PRO A 296 -5.81 -7.43 3.58
CA PRO A 296 -6.40 -6.26 2.96
C PRO A 296 -7.04 -5.32 3.98
N LYS A 297 -6.81 -4.00 3.82
CA LYS A 297 -7.61 -2.95 4.43
C LYS A 297 -8.82 -2.65 3.54
N ASP A 298 -9.81 -1.89 4.02
CA ASP A 298 -11.07 -1.72 3.26
C ASP A 298 -10.88 -1.08 1.88
N VAL A 299 -9.94 -0.16 1.76
CA VAL A 299 -9.62 0.52 0.49
C VAL A 299 -9.08 -0.42 -0.61
N TYR A 300 -8.57 -1.60 -0.25
CA TYR A 300 -8.24 -2.65 -1.22
C TYR A 300 -9.42 -2.95 -2.14
N TYR A 301 -10.62 -2.99 -1.59
CA TYR A 301 -11.84 -3.30 -2.34
C TYR A 301 -12.34 -2.13 -3.18
N MET A 302 -11.98 -0.88 -2.82
CA MET A 302 -12.16 0.26 -3.71
C MET A 302 -11.35 0.05 -5.00
N TYR A 303 -10.06 -0.21 -4.88
CA TYR A 303 -9.20 -0.47 -6.05
C TYR A 303 -9.66 -1.69 -6.82
N GLN A 304 -10.04 -2.78 -6.14
CA GLN A 304 -10.57 -3.98 -6.81
C GLN A 304 -11.84 -3.67 -7.60
N SER A 305 -12.73 -2.83 -7.08
CA SER A 305 -13.94 -2.44 -7.80
C SER A 305 -13.68 -1.59 -9.03
N GLU A 306 -12.58 -0.82 -9.04
CA GLU A 306 -12.20 0.04 -10.17
C GLU A 306 -11.29 -0.68 -11.18
N TRP A 307 -10.39 -1.55 -10.73
CA TRP A 307 -9.37 -2.18 -11.56
C TRP A 307 -9.71 -3.60 -12.04
N ARG A 308 -10.78 -4.21 -11.49
CA ARG A 308 -11.26 -5.54 -11.89
C ARG A 308 -12.70 -5.49 -12.45
N PRO A 309 -12.90 -4.93 -13.66
CA PRO A 309 -14.22 -4.89 -14.29
C PRO A 309 -14.76 -6.30 -14.63
N ASP A 310 -13.86 -7.28 -14.70
CA ASP A 310 -14.17 -8.71 -14.90
C ASP A 310 -14.75 -9.40 -13.65
N LYS A 311 -14.64 -8.77 -12.48
CA LYS A 311 -15.08 -9.32 -11.20
C LYS A 311 -16.18 -8.46 -10.59
N THR A 312 -17.27 -9.07 -10.15
CA THR A 312 -18.28 -8.38 -9.37
C THR A 312 -17.80 -8.24 -7.93
N VAL A 313 -17.60 -7.00 -7.49
CA VAL A 313 -17.17 -6.63 -6.14
C VAL A 313 -18.34 -6.02 -5.39
N LEU A 314 -18.54 -6.44 -4.16
CA LEU A 314 -19.37 -5.78 -3.15
C LEU A 314 -18.68 -5.96 -1.81
N HIS A 315 -18.19 -4.85 -1.21
CA HIS A 315 -17.54 -4.85 0.08
C HIS A 315 -18.22 -3.89 1.03
N LEU A 316 -18.94 -4.45 1.99
CA LEU A 316 -19.62 -3.75 3.07
C LEU A 316 -18.71 -3.68 4.29
N PHE A 317 -18.55 -2.53 4.90
CA PHE A 317 -17.80 -2.29 6.13
C PHE A 317 -18.37 -1.09 6.90
N PRO A 318 -18.06 -0.93 8.19
CA PRO A 318 -17.20 -1.73 9.05
C PRO A 318 -17.87 -3.04 9.54
N HIS A 319 -17.19 -3.72 10.46
CA HIS A 319 -17.76 -4.83 11.21
C HIS A 319 -19.04 -4.44 11.97
N TRP A 320 -19.81 -5.42 12.47
CA TRP A 320 -21.07 -5.15 13.14
C TRP A 320 -21.03 -5.55 14.64
N ASN A 321 -20.00 -5.03 15.37
CA ASN A 321 -19.86 -5.17 16.83
C ASN A 321 -19.54 -3.80 17.45
N TRP A 322 -20.58 -3.11 17.97
CA TRP A 322 -20.49 -1.73 18.47
C TRP A 322 -21.26 -1.57 19.79
N ALA A 323 -21.26 -0.38 20.39
CA ALA A 323 -22.09 -0.09 21.54
C ALA A 323 -23.58 0.09 21.09
N PRO A 324 -24.56 -0.50 21.80
CA PRO A 324 -25.97 -0.32 21.45
C PRO A 324 -26.37 1.15 21.33
N GLY A 325 -27.04 1.49 20.22
CA GLY A 325 -27.50 2.85 19.92
C GLY A 325 -26.46 3.81 19.36
N GLN A 326 -25.21 3.36 19.20
CA GLN A 326 -24.14 4.14 18.53
C GLN A 326 -24.51 4.37 17.06
N ASP A 327 -24.26 5.57 16.54
CA ASP A 327 -24.38 5.85 15.10
C ASP A 327 -23.17 5.27 14.36
N ILE A 328 -23.44 4.43 13.37
CA ILE A 328 -22.43 3.72 12.56
C ILE A 328 -22.58 4.12 11.10
N ASP A 329 -21.48 4.50 10.48
CA ASP A 329 -21.40 4.76 9.07
C ASP A 329 -21.02 3.48 8.33
N LEU A 330 -21.97 2.91 7.60
CA LEU A 330 -21.76 1.72 6.76
C LEU A 330 -21.44 2.18 5.34
N TRP A 331 -20.26 1.79 4.85
CA TRP A 331 -19.84 2.04 3.48
C TRP A 331 -19.92 0.76 2.64
N ALA A 332 -20.17 0.91 1.36
CA ALA A 332 -20.05 -0.18 0.40
C ALA A 332 -19.27 0.27 -0.83
N TYR A 333 -18.13 -0.40 -1.08
CA TYR A 333 -17.45 -0.36 -2.37
C TYR A 333 -18.07 -1.41 -3.28
N TYR A 334 -18.39 -1.06 -4.52
CA TYR A 334 -19.00 -2.00 -5.46
C TYR A 334 -18.76 -1.62 -6.92
N ASN A 335 -18.90 -2.62 -7.80
CA ASN A 335 -18.95 -2.45 -9.24
C ASN A 335 -19.97 -3.39 -9.86
N ASN A 336 -20.12 -3.31 -11.19
CA ASN A 336 -21.01 -4.18 -11.99
C ASN A 336 -22.47 -4.22 -11.48
N ALA A 337 -22.91 -3.16 -10.78
CA ALA A 337 -24.25 -2.97 -10.26
C ALA A 337 -24.65 -1.50 -10.37
N ASP A 338 -25.98 -1.26 -10.47
CA ASP A 338 -26.54 0.08 -10.60
C ASP A 338 -26.79 0.70 -9.22
N GLU A 339 -27.08 -0.15 -8.24
CA GLU A 339 -27.50 0.26 -6.90
C GLU A 339 -27.16 -0.79 -5.85
N VAL A 340 -27.09 -0.33 -4.60
CA VAL A 340 -26.97 -1.18 -3.40
C VAL A 340 -28.06 -0.81 -2.41
N GLU A 341 -28.74 -1.81 -1.86
CA GLU A 341 -29.68 -1.68 -0.77
C GLU A 341 -29.10 -2.24 0.52
N LEU A 342 -29.19 -1.48 1.60
CA LEU A 342 -28.74 -1.89 2.93
C LEU A 342 -29.92 -2.37 3.77
N PHE A 343 -29.73 -3.45 4.50
CA PHE A 343 -30.67 -3.98 5.48
C PHE A 343 -30.00 -4.10 6.86
N VAL A 344 -30.70 -3.67 7.90
CA VAL A 344 -30.35 -3.91 9.31
C VAL A 344 -31.45 -4.78 9.89
N ASN A 345 -31.11 -5.97 10.39
CA ASN A 345 -32.04 -6.96 10.93
C ASN A 345 -33.24 -7.21 10.00
N GLY A 346 -32.98 -7.31 8.69
CA GLY A 346 -33.99 -7.54 7.65
C GLY A 346 -34.82 -6.29 7.26
N LYS A 347 -34.63 -5.15 7.93
CA LYS A 347 -35.32 -3.90 7.60
C LYS A 347 -34.47 -3.05 6.67
N SER A 348 -35.01 -2.67 5.51
CA SER A 348 -34.33 -1.81 4.55
C SER A 348 -33.99 -0.43 5.15
N GLN A 349 -32.79 0.02 4.90
CA GLN A 349 -32.28 1.35 5.22
C GLN A 349 -32.22 2.25 3.97
N GLY A 350 -32.80 1.78 2.86
CA GLY A 350 -32.87 2.45 1.59
C GLY A 350 -31.81 2.02 0.59
N VAL A 351 -32.06 2.39 -0.66
CA VAL A 351 -31.21 2.12 -1.81
C VAL A 351 -30.32 3.33 -2.07
N ARG A 352 -29.09 3.08 -2.49
CA ARG A 352 -28.12 4.11 -2.89
C ARG A 352 -27.38 3.71 -4.16
N SER A 353 -27.06 4.71 -4.99
CA SER A 353 -26.27 4.56 -6.21
C SER A 353 -25.10 5.53 -6.19
N LYS A 354 -23.97 5.12 -6.78
CA LYS A 354 -22.81 5.97 -6.97
C LYS A 354 -23.11 7.02 -8.06
N GLY A 355 -22.76 8.28 -7.81
CA GLY A 355 -22.61 9.29 -8.86
C GLY A 355 -21.37 9.04 -9.73
N LYS A 356 -21.14 9.87 -10.75
CA LYS A 356 -20.01 9.72 -11.69
C LYS A 356 -18.64 9.66 -11.00
N ASP A 357 -18.46 10.47 -9.96
CA ASP A 357 -17.19 10.65 -9.27
C ASP A 357 -17.14 10.00 -7.88
N ASP A 358 -18.15 9.17 -7.57
CA ASP A 358 -18.23 8.43 -6.31
C ASP A 358 -17.58 7.05 -6.43
N PHE A 359 -16.91 6.63 -5.37
CA PHE A 359 -16.31 5.29 -5.28
C PHE A 359 -17.06 4.39 -4.31
N HIS A 360 -17.78 4.97 -3.34
CA HIS A 360 -18.61 4.25 -2.36
C HIS A 360 -20.02 4.85 -2.25
N VAL A 361 -20.88 4.11 -1.58
CA VAL A 361 -22.14 4.62 -1.01
C VAL A 361 -22.13 4.42 0.49
N MET A 362 -22.84 5.27 1.24
CA MET A 362 -22.80 5.30 2.71
C MET A 362 -24.18 5.42 3.31
N TRP A 363 -24.41 4.72 4.41
CA TRP A 363 -25.59 4.87 5.28
C TRP A 363 -25.14 5.13 6.71
N ARG A 364 -25.77 6.08 7.40
CA ARG A 364 -25.61 6.31 8.83
C ARG A 364 -26.80 5.71 9.57
N VAL A 365 -26.55 4.68 10.37
CA VAL A 365 -27.58 3.92 11.05
C VAL A 365 -27.21 3.68 12.51
N LYS A 366 -28.21 3.50 13.36
CA LYS A 366 -27.98 3.11 14.75
C LYS A 366 -27.64 1.63 14.84
N TYR A 367 -26.62 1.31 15.61
CA TYR A 367 -26.26 -0.07 15.87
C TYR A 367 -27.33 -0.76 16.73
N GLU A 368 -27.78 -1.90 16.23
CA GLU A 368 -28.59 -2.91 16.93
C GLU A 368 -27.94 -4.27 16.70
N PRO A 369 -27.71 -5.10 17.76
CA PRO A 369 -27.18 -6.44 17.56
C PRO A 369 -27.98 -7.25 16.55
N GLY A 370 -27.30 -8.07 15.73
CA GLY A 370 -27.95 -8.90 14.72
C GLY A 370 -27.20 -8.90 13.39
N THR A 371 -27.85 -8.55 12.31
CA THR A 371 -27.27 -8.61 10.97
C THR A 371 -27.33 -7.29 10.23
N VAL A 372 -26.29 -7.01 9.47
CA VAL A 372 -26.27 -5.99 8.45
C VAL A 372 -25.97 -6.65 7.09
N LYS A 373 -26.76 -6.33 6.08
CA LYS A 373 -26.65 -6.95 4.75
C LYS A 373 -26.74 -5.90 3.66
N ALA A 374 -25.79 -5.94 2.74
CA ALA A 374 -25.84 -5.20 1.48
C ALA A 374 -26.25 -6.12 0.33
N VAL A 375 -27.11 -5.63 -0.56
CA VAL A 375 -27.56 -6.33 -1.76
C VAL A 375 -27.37 -5.42 -2.96
N ALA A 376 -26.48 -5.81 -3.87
CA ALA A 376 -26.23 -5.08 -5.12
C ALA A 376 -27.10 -5.60 -6.24
N ARG A 377 -27.71 -4.69 -7.01
CA ARG A 377 -28.57 -5.03 -8.14
C ARG A 377 -28.09 -4.34 -9.42
N LYS A 378 -28.29 -5.06 -10.53
CA LYS A 378 -28.15 -4.53 -11.89
C LYS A 378 -29.43 -4.82 -12.66
N GLU A 379 -30.04 -3.79 -13.24
CA GLU A 379 -31.32 -3.90 -13.94
C GLU A 379 -32.40 -4.64 -13.08
N GLY A 380 -32.43 -4.32 -11.79
CA GLY A 380 -33.35 -4.90 -10.81
C GLY A 380 -33.01 -6.33 -10.35
N LYS A 381 -32.01 -6.99 -10.93
CA LYS A 381 -31.57 -8.35 -10.57
C LYS A 381 -30.43 -8.30 -9.56
N ILE A 382 -30.47 -9.17 -8.55
CA ILE A 382 -29.39 -9.32 -7.57
C ILE A 382 -28.15 -9.88 -8.27
N VAL A 383 -27.02 -9.18 -8.17
CA VAL A 383 -25.72 -9.59 -8.71
C VAL A 383 -24.71 -9.93 -7.62
N ALA A 384 -24.86 -9.37 -6.43
CA ALA A 384 -24.03 -9.68 -5.27
C ALA A 384 -24.78 -9.44 -3.96
N GLY A 385 -24.33 -10.08 -2.89
CA GLY A 385 -24.80 -9.87 -1.53
C GLY A 385 -23.70 -10.16 -0.51
N GLN A 386 -23.61 -9.33 0.52
CA GLN A 386 -22.71 -9.53 1.66
C GLN A 386 -23.47 -9.30 2.95
N GLU A 387 -23.27 -10.19 3.92
CA GLU A 387 -23.87 -10.11 5.24
C GLU A 387 -22.77 -10.14 6.30
N ILE A 388 -22.89 -9.26 7.28
CA ILE A 388 -22.03 -9.19 8.47
C ILE A 388 -22.94 -9.39 9.69
N ARG A 389 -22.47 -10.17 10.66
CA ARG A 389 -23.22 -10.48 11.88
C ARG A 389 -22.50 -9.92 13.09
N THR A 390 -23.26 -9.53 14.09
CA THR A 390 -22.72 -9.30 15.43
C THR A 390 -22.14 -10.61 15.94
N ALA A 391 -20.84 -10.65 16.19
CA ALA A 391 -20.19 -11.79 16.81
C ALA A 391 -20.42 -11.77 18.32
N GLY A 392 -20.54 -12.97 18.88
CA GLY A 392 -20.51 -13.20 20.33
C GLY A 392 -19.09 -13.20 20.89
N GLU A 393 -18.93 -13.81 22.08
CA GLU A 393 -17.62 -13.97 22.72
C GLU A 393 -16.73 -14.93 21.90
N PRO A 394 -15.40 -14.72 21.86
CA PRO A 394 -14.44 -15.63 21.25
C PRO A 394 -14.61 -17.06 21.78
N ALA A 395 -14.70 -18.04 20.89
CA ALA A 395 -14.92 -19.45 21.27
C ALA A 395 -14.03 -20.44 20.52
N GLN A 396 -13.62 -20.11 19.29
CA GLN A 396 -12.88 -21.04 18.45
C GLN A 396 -11.85 -20.34 17.56
N ILE A 397 -10.87 -21.10 17.08
CA ILE A 397 -9.85 -20.66 16.13
C ILE A 397 -10.12 -21.32 14.77
N ARG A 398 -9.98 -20.55 13.69
CA ARG A 398 -9.94 -21.08 12.32
C ARG A 398 -8.57 -20.90 11.71
N LEU A 399 -8.01 -21.97 11.12
CA LEU A 399 -6.75 -21.97 10.38
C LEU A 399 -7.01 -22.16 8.89
N THR A 400 -6.59 -21.21 8.08
CA THR A 400 -6.78 -21.27 6.61
C THR A 400 -5.42 -21.09 5.93
N PRO A 401 -4.75 -22.18 5.49
CA PRO A 401 -3.52 -22.08 4.71
C PRO A 401 -3.81 -21.52 3.30
N ASP A 402 -2.94 -20.65 2.80
CA ASP A 402 -3.01 -20.16 1.41
C ASP A 402 -2.77 -21.29 0.41
N ARG A 403 -1.97 -22.28 0.81
CA ARG A 403 -1.67 -23.49 0.04
C ARG A 403 -1.60 -24.72 0.95
N SER A 404 -2.29 -25.78 0.56
CA SER A 404 -2.26 -27.08 1.24
C SER A 404 -1.12 -27.98 0.78
N THR A 405 -0.36 -27.57 -0.26
CA THR A 405 0.81 -28.29 -0.78
C THR A 405 1.94 -27.31 -1.07
N ILE A 406 3.15 -27.60 -0.58
CA ILE A 406 4.36 -26.84 -0.80
C ILE A 406 5.51 -27.76 -1.27
N GLN A 407 6.57 -27.16 -1.87
CA GLN A 407 7.73 -27.90 -2.32
C GLN A 407 8.63 -28.29 -1.16
N ALA A 408 9.23 -29.49 -1.24
CA ALA A 408 10.16 -30.00 -0.22
C ALA A 408 11.61 -29.54 -0.46
N ASP A 409 11.80 -28.25 -0.78
CA ASP A 409 13.09 -27.64 -1.16
C ASP A 409 13.79 -26.89 -0.01
N GLY A 410 13.23 -26.91 1.19
CA GLY A 410 13.74 -26.20 2.35
C GLY A 410 13.50 -24.68 2.32
N LYS A 411 12.79 -24.16 1.33
CA LYS A 411 12.57 -22.71 1.12
C LYS A 411 11.10 -22.34 0.97
N ASP A 412 10.27 -23.28 0.46
CA ASP A 412 8.88 -22.98 0.16
C ASP A 412 8.05 -22.80 1.45
N LEU A 413 7.05 -21.92 1.36
CA LEU A 413 6.25 -21.41 2.48
C LEU A 413 4.76 -21.66 2.28
N SER A 414 4.04 -21.86 3.37
CA SER A 414 2.58 -21.67 3.45
C SER A 414 2.25 -20.59 4.47
N PHE A 415 1.40 -19.67 4.09
CA PHE A 415 0.90 -18.58 4.93
C PHE A 415 -0.48 -18.95 5.45
N ILE A 416 -0.60 -19.12 6.76
CA ILE A 416 -1.84 -19.60 7.39
C ILE A 416 -2.51 -18.42 8.07
N THR A 417 -3.64 -17.99 7.53
CA THR A 417 -4.52 -17.03 8.19
C THR A 417 -5.15 -17.68 9.41
N VAL A 418 -5.09 -16.97 10.54
CA VAL A 418 -5.66 -17.37 11.83
C VAL A 418 -6.77 -16.40 12.16
N GLU A 419 -7.97 -16.89 12.40
CA GLU A 419 -9.13 -16.07 12.75
C GLU A 419 -9.74 -16.52 14.05
N ILE A 420 -10.09 -15.54 14.89
CA ILE A 420 -10.80 -15.76 16.15
C ILE A 420 -12.28 -15.63 15.91
N LEU A 421 -13.03 -16.69 16.16
CA LEU A 421 -14.45 -16.77 15.88
C LEU A 421 -15.26 -16.98 17.15
N ASP A 422 -16.51 -16.58 17.14
CA ASP A 422 -17.50 -16.96 18.14
C ASP A 422 -17.97 -18.42 17.95
N LYS A 423 -18.85 -18.88 18.80
CA LYS A 423 -19.43 -20.25 18.74
C LYS A 423 -20.21 -20.52 17.44
N ASP A 424 -20.74 -19.49 16.79
CA ASP A 424 -21.52 -19.56 15.55
C ASP A 424 -20.67 -19.38 14.29
N GLY A 425 -19.34 -19.23 14.44
CA GLY A 425 -18.38 -19.09 13.36
C GLY A 425 -18.25 -17.68 12.79
N ASN A 426 -18.77 -16.66 13.47
CA ASN A 426 -18.60 -15.27 13.08
C ASN A 426 -17.24 -14.76 13.57
N LEU A 427 -16.55 -13.95 12.74
CA LEU A 427 -15.30 -13.31 13.13
C LEU A 427 -15.55 -12.34 14.30
N CYS A 428 -14.78 -12.48 15.38
CA CYS A 428 -14.79 -11.56 16.51
C CYS A 428 -13.86 -10.37 16.19
N PRO A 429 -14.38 -9.22 15.72
CA PRO A 429 -13.56 -8.16 15.15
C PRO A 429 -12.71 -7.40 16.18
N ASN A 430 -13.02 -7.55 17.47
CA ASN A 430 -12.29 -6.92 18.56
C ASN A 430 -11.41 -7.90 19.35
N ALA A 431 -11.25 -9.15 18.86
CA ALA A 431 -10.50 -10.18 19.57
C ALA A 431 -8.98 -9.92 19.50
N GLU A 432 -8.32 -10.06 20.67
CA GLU A 432 -6.88 -9.90 20.87
C GLU A 432 -6.25 -11.12 21.56
N ASN A 433 -6.89 -12.29 21.45
CA ASN A 433 -6.42 -13.53 22.06
C ASN A 433 -4.98 -13.84 21.63
N ASP A 434 -4.14 -14.25 22.58
CA ASP A 434 -2.77 -14.71 22.30
C ASP A 434 -2.82 -16.17 21.83
N VAL A 435 -2.47 -16.39 20.56
CA VAL A 435 -2.53 -17.70 19.90
C VAL A 435 -1.15 -18.33 19.87
N THR A 436 -1.03 -19.51 20.49
CA THR A 436 0.20 -20.31 20.48
C THR A 436 0.12 -21.38 19.40
N PHE A 437 1.21 -21.54 18.64
CA PHE A 437 1.32 -22.46 17.51
C PHE A 437 2.29 -23.60 17.80
N ALA A 438 1.95 -24.79 17.29
CA ALA A 438 2.85 -25.94 17.27
C ALA A 438 2.87 -26.54 15.86
N VAL A 439 4.05 -26.89 15.36
CA VAL A 439 4.25 -27.51 14.03
C VAL A 439 4.97 -28.84 14.22
N GLU A 440 4.41 -29.89 13.64
CA GLU A 440 4.94 -31.27 13.65
C GLU A 440 5.16 -31.75 12.20
N GLY A 441 6.16 -32.60 11.97
CA GLY A 441 6.43 -33.26 10.70
C GLY A 441 7.50 -32.56 9.86
N ALA A 442 7.26 -32.38 8.54
CA ALA A 442 8.27 -31.94 7.58
C ALA A 442 8.39 -30.39 7.46
N GLY A 443 8.09 -29.64 8.53
CA GLY A 443 8.16 -28.19 8.52
C GLY A 443 8.40 -27.57 9.90
N PHE A 444 8.52 -26.24 9.92
CA PHE A 444 8.71 -25.45 11.14
C PHE A 444 8.08 -24.07 10.99
N ILE A 445 7.91 -23.33 12.08
CA ILE A 445 7.42 -21.95 12.07
C ILE A 445 8.54 -21.04 11.57
N ALA A 446 8.35 -20.41 10.43
CA ALA A 446 9.26 -19.40 9.87
C ALA A 446 9.05 -18.02 10.49
N GLY A 447 7.82 -17.71 10.87
CA GLY A 447 7.46 -16.45 11.52
C GLY A 447 5.99 -16.34 11.84
N VAL A 448 5.65 -15.29 12.60
CA VAL A 448 4.29 -14.91 12.99
C VAL A 448 4.10 -13.40 12.84
N ASP A 449 2.90 -12.96 12.52
CA ASP A 449 2.55 -11.54 12.42
C ASP A 449 1.04 -11.32 12.70
N ASN A 450 0.62 -10.08 12.88
CA ASN A 450 -0.79 -9.71 13.05
C ASN A 450 -1.17 -8.41 12.33
N GLY A 451 -0.20 -7.71 11.73
CA GLY A 451 -0.41 -6.43 11.06
C GLY A 451 -0.54 -5.22 11.99
N SER A 452 -0.37 -5.39 13.30
CA SER A 452 -0.42 -4.25 14.25
C SER A 452 0.82 -3.38 14.12
N PRO A 453 0.69 -2.06 13.88
CA PRO A 453 1.83 -1.17 13.73
C PRO A 453 2.60 -0.95 15.04
N ILE A 454 2.01 -1.25 16.18
CA ILE A 454 2.59 -1.05 17.52
C ILE A 454 2.96 -2.35 18.24
N SER A 455 2.76 -3.53 17.63
CA SER A 455 3.10 -4.79 18.27
C SER A 455 4.61 -4.90 18.51
N MET A 456 4.99 -5.18 19.75
CA MET A 456 6.38 -5.40 20.16
C MET A 456 6.77 -6.88 20.20
N GLU A 457 5.86 -7.78 19.85
CA GLU A 457 6.09 -9.21 19.78
C GLU A 457 7.10 -9.55 18.68
N LYS A 458 7.91 -10.59 18.93
CA LYS A 458 8.92 -11.03 17.95
C LYS A 458 8.25 -11.67 16.73
N PHE A 459 8.75 -11.38 15.54
CA PHE A 459 8.30 -12.06 14.32
C PHE A 459 8.72 -13.55 14.27
N LYS A 460 9.87 -13.89 14.87
CA LYS A 460 10.33 -15.26 15.01
C LYS A 460 9.98 -15.78 16.39
N ASP A 461 8.75 -16.20 16.53
CA ASP A 461 8.20 -16.78 17.75
C ASP A 461 7.17 -17.86 17.40
N ASN A 462 6.65 -18.56 18.40
CA ASN A 462 5.60 -19.57 18.26
C ASN A 462 4.24 -19.08 18.77
N HIS A 463 4.09 -17.80 19.09
CA HIS A 463 2.81 -17.20 19.49
C HIS A 463 2.64 -15.82 18.91
N ARG A 464 1.40 -15.36 18.81
CA ARG A 464 1.04 -14.02 18.35
C ARG A 464 -0.35 -13.64 18.82
N LYS A 465 -0.50 -12.46 19.40
CA LYS A 465 -1.83 -11.91 19.67
C LYS A 465 -2.59 -11.65 18.36
N ALA A 466 -3.87 -11.94 18.35
CA ALA A 466 -4.75 -11.48 17.27
C ALA A 466 -4.83 -9.94 17.29
N PHE A 467 -4.97 -9.35 16.12
CA PHE A 467 -5.20 -7.92 15.93
C PHE A 467 -6.44 -7.75 15.05
N TYR A 468 -7.49 -7.17 15.65
CA TYR A 468 -8.83 -7.15 15.04
C TYR A 468 -9.26 -8.53 14.56
N GLY A 469 -9.16 -9.51 15.48
CA GLY A 469 -9.62 -10.88 15.26
C GLY A 469 -8.74 -11.76 14.39
N LYS A 470 -7.57 -11.28 13.91
CA LYS A 470 -6.70 -12.02 12.98
C LYS A 470 -5.25 -11.98 13.39
N CYS A 471 -4.54 -13.09 13.09
CA CYS A 471 -3.09 -13.11 13.00
C CYS A 471 -2.63 -14.09 11.91
N LEU A 472 -1.32 -14.18 11.70
CA LEU A 472 -0.69 -14.98 10.66
C LEU A 472 0.38 -15.89 11.27
N VAL A 473 0.43 -17.15 10.85
CA VAL A 473 1.60 -18.01 11.06
C VAL A 473 2.14 -18.46 9.70
N VAL A 474 3.44 -18.34 9.51
CA VAL A 474 4.15 -18.74 8.29
C VAL A 474 4.90 -20.04 8.58
N VAL A 475 4.62 -21.07 7.81
CA VAL A 475 5.24 -22.39 7.92
C VAL A 475 6.16 -22.62 6.73
N GLN A 476 7.41 -23.03 7.03
CA GLN A 476 8.42 -23.35 6.03
C GLN A 476 8.69 -24.85 6.01
N ASN A 477 8.90 -25.40 4.81
CA ASN A 477 9.36 -26.77 4.66
C ASN A 477 10.80 -26.94 5.19
N SER A 478 11.09 -28.09 5.80
CA SER A 478 12.42 -28.44 6.36
C SER A 478 13.38 -29.14 5.40
N GLY A 479 13.09 -29.13 4.08
CA GLY A 479 13.84 -29.89 3.07
C GLY A 479 13.45 -31.38 3.03
N LYS A 480 12.33 -31.77 3.63
CA LYS A 480 11.86 -33.16 3.69
C LYS A 480 10.45 -33.25 3.08
N THR A 481 10.19 -34.32 2.36
CA THR A 481 8.83 -34.69 1.95
C THR A 481 8.03 -35.23 3.15
N GLY A 482 6.72 -35.01 3.15
CA GLY A 482 5.84 -35.53 4.20
C GLY A 482 4.71 -34.58 4.59
N GLY A 483 3.93 -34.96 5.58
CA GLY A 483 2.92 -34.14 6.19
C GLY A 483 3.52 -33.11 7.16
N ILE A 484 2.90 -31.93 7.19
CA ILE A 484 3.16 -30.87 8.17
C ILE A 484 1.82 -30.62 8.87
N LYS A 485 1.75 -30.88 10.16
CA LYS A 485 0.58 -30.62 10.98
C LYS A 485 0.79 -29.33 11.76
N VAL A 486 -0.13 -28.41 11.67
CA VAL A 486 -0.12 -27.14 12.40
C VAL A 486 -1.28 -27.13 13.38
N ALA A 487 -0.98 -26.85 14.64
CA ALA A 487 -1.97 -26.70 15.70
C ALA A 487 -1.91 -25.28 16.27
N ALA A 488 -3.07 -24.73 16.61
CA ALA A 488 -3.22 -23.44 17.27
C ALA A 488 -4.08 -23.59 18.53
N THR A 489 -3.66 -22.94 19.61
CA THR A 489 -4.36 -22.91 20.91
C THR A 489 -4.34 -21.50 21.47
N ALA A 490 -5.42 -21.12 22.15
CA ALA A 490 -5.48 -19.89 22.96
C ALA A 490 -6.37 -20.18 24.18
N ASP A 491 -6.15 -19.44 25.26
CA ASP A 491 -6.92 -19.61 26.49
C ASP A 491 -8.42 -19.38 26.24
N GLY A 492 -9.23 -20.34 26.69
CA GLY A 492 -10.70 -20.28 26.56
C GLY A 492 -11.24 -20.59 25.16
N LEU A 493 -10.39 -20.92 24.18
CA LEU A 493 -10.82 -21.23 22.81
C LEU A 493 -10.64 -22.70 22.45
N GLU A 494 -11.49 -23.21 21.57
CA GLU A 494 -11.31 -24.53 21.00
C GLU A 494 -10.03 -24.59 20.16
N LYS A 495 -9.25 -25.68 20.37
CA LYS A 495 -8.01 -25.94 19.61
C LYS A 495 -8.34 -26.16 18.12
N ALA A 496 -7.57 -25.53 17.26
CA ALA A 496 -7.63 -25.75 15.81
C ALA A 496 -6.41 -26.53 15.28
N THR A 497 -6.61 -27.28 14.21
CA THR A 497 -5.52 -27.96 13.48
C THR A 497 -5.74 -27.88 11.99
N THR A 498 -4.64 -27.75 11.22
CA THR A 498 -4.65 -27.89 9.78
C THR A 498 -3.44 -28.70 9.31
N ALA A 499 -3.47 -29.19 8.08
CA ALA A 499 -2.40 -30.01 7.51
C ALA A 499 -1.96 -29.46 6.15
N ILE A 500 -0.64 -29.49 5.93
CA ILE A 500 0.02 -29.11 4.67
C ILE A 500 0.84 -30.31 4.22
N LYS A 501 0.95 -30.54 2.93
CA LYS A 501 1.75 -31.60 2.33
C LYS A 501 3.00 -31.02 1.67
N ALA A 502 4.19 -31.49 2.08
CA ALA A 502 5.44 -31.22 1.39
C ALA A 502 5.73 -32.33 0.36
N LYS A 503 5.94 -31.96 -0.89
CA LYS A 503 6.20 -32.90 -2.02
C LYS A 503 7.56 -32.66 -2.64
#